data_35d1490a11e23142619981b104a10694
#
_entry.id   35d1490a11e23142619981b104a10694
#
_cell.length_a   1.000
_cell.length_b   1.000
_cell.length_c   1.000
_cell.angle_alpha   90.00
_cell.angle_beta   90.00
_cell.angle_gamma   90.00
#
_symmetry.space_group_name_H-M   'P 1'
#
loop_
_entity.id
_entity.type
_entity.pdbx_description
1 polymer ?
#
loop_
_entity_poly.entity_id
_entity_poly.type
_entity_poly.pdbx_seq_one_letter_code
_entity_poly.pdbx_strand_id
1 'polypeptide(L)'
;YAQQLQDDDLPVTIFRGQPTSAGGWDNASEQLVEWLQELPKPIGILCVTDARARQLVQACQLARISVPEQIAVVGIDNDPLTQMLTRIPLTSVIQGTEEMGRTAAHLLHQMLRGADHTQTRIVVPPVGINVQSSSKHQPLRSPLVMRARHYIRQYGCLGVKTEQVADYVGVSRTALEEHFRRELKQTVHQALLQHKLEHAGELLTSSSLPLADIAVRCGFTSLQYMYAVFRREYNLTPKQFQAQQRGADLTESTDSAT
;
A
#
# COMPACT_ATOMS: atom_id res chain seq x y z
N TYR A 1 -7.59 19.21 -1.47
CA TYR A 1 -6.84 18.60 -0.37
C TYR A 1 -5.93 19.62 0.32
N ALA A 2 -4.99 20.27 -0.38
CA ALA A 2 -4.09 21.28 0.22
C ALA A 2 -4.89 22.43 0.85
N GLN A 3 -5.91 22.94 0.18
CA GLN A 3 -6.80 23.97 0.70
C GLN A 3 -7.51 23.51 1.97
N GLN A 4 -8.04 22.28 1.99
CA GLN A 4 -8.71 21.74 3.17
C GLN A 4 -7.77 21.61 4.37
N LEU A 5 -6.53 21.18 4.16
CA LEU A 5 -5.55 21.13 5.25
C LEU A 5 -5.18 22.51 5.77
N GLN A 6 -5.10 23.51 4.89
CA GLN A 6 -4.88 24.91 5.29
C GLN A 6 -6.08 25.47 6.08
N ASP A 7 -7.30 25.15 5.67
CA ASP A 7 -8.52 25.54 6.38
C ASP A 7 -8.60 24.90 7.79
N ASP A 8 -7.98 23.70 7.95
CA ASP A 8 -7.85 22.99 9.21
C ASP A 8 -6.59 23.39 10.03
N ASP A 9 -5.89 24.45 9.65
CA ASP A 9 -4.65 24.96 10.29
C ASP A 9 -3.49 23.92 10.30
N LEU A 10 -3.48 23.01 9.33
CA LEU A 10 -2.43 22.00 9.20
C LEU A 10 -1.34 22.45 8.22
N PRO A 11 -0.05 22.29 8.57
CA PRO A 11 1.05 22.65 7.68
C PRO A 11 1.06 21.77 6.44
N VAL A 12 1.13 22.38 5.26
CA VAL A 12 1.17 21.70 3.96
C VAL A 12 2.40 22.13 3.18
N THR A 13 3.16 21.14 2.72
CA THR A 13 4.27 21.34 1.76
C THR A 13 3.95 20.63 0.45
N ILE A 14 4.10 21.31 -0.67
CA ILE A 14 3.82 20.77 -2.00
C ILE A 14 5.11 20.53 -2.76
N PHE A 15 5.42 19.27 -3.07
CA PHE A 15 6.49 18.93 -4.00
C PHE A 15 5.96 18.96 -5.44
N ARG A 16 6.56 19.80 -6.29
CA ARG A 16 6.26 19.87 -7.71
C ARG A 16 7.39 19.22 -8.49
N GLY A 17 7.25 17.91 -8.75
CA GLY A 17 8.20 17.19 -9.60
C GLY A 17 8.15 17.69 -11.05
N GLN A 18 9.30 17.61 -11.72
CA GLN A 18 9.37 17.91 -13.15
C GLN A 18 8.66 16.85 -14.01
N PRO A 19 8.15 17.18 -15.20
CA PRO A 19 7.67 16.19 -16.15
C PRO A 19 8.81 15.22 -16.49
N THR A 20 8.55 13.92 -16.42
CA THR A 20 9.51 12.88 -16.76
C THR A 20 9.72 12.84 -18.27
N SER A 21 10.66 13.63 -18.80
CA SER A 21 11.25 13.40 -20.11
C SER A 21 12.32 12.30 -20.01
N ALA A 22 12.56 11.55 -21.07
CA ALA A 22 13.45 10.38 -21.10
C ALA A 22 14.91 10.64 -20.64
N GLY A 23 15.37 11.89 -20.51
CA GLY A 23 16.70 12.26 -20.03
C GLY A 23 16.77 12.91 -18.65
N GLY A 24 15.61 13.11 -17.98
CA GLY A 24 15.55 13.79 -16.67
C GLY A 24 15.24 12.88 -15.48
N TRP A 25 15.18 11.57 -15.69
CA TRP A 25 14.74 10.61 -14.67
C TRP A 25 15.67 10.57 -13.44
N ASP A 26 16.97 10.51 -13.66
CA ASP A 26 17.96 10.43 -12.57
C ASP A 26 17.94 11.68 -11.71
N ASN A 27 17.95 12.85 -12.33
CA ASN A 27 17.88 14.16 -11.65
C ASN A 27 16.56 14.32 -10.86
N ALA A 28 15.42 13.90 -11.43
CA ALA A 28 14.13 13.95 -10.75
C ALA A 28 14.07 13.02 -9.53
N SER A 29 14.76 11.89 -9.60
CA SER A 29 14.84 10.93 -8.49
C SER A 29 15.75 11.46 -7.36
N GLU A 30 16.88 12.10 -7.69
CA GLU A 30 17.78 12.73 -6.71
C GLU A 30 17.07 13.87 -5.98
N GLN A 31 16.43 14.79 -6.69
CA GLN A 31 15.66 15.89 -6.10
C GLN A 31 14.56 15.39 -5.16
N LEU A 32 13.87 14.28 -5.52
CA LEU A 32 12.85 13.69 -4.67
C LEU A 32 13.46 13.13 -3.38
N VAL A 33 14.62 12.47 -3.46
CA VAL A 33 15.35 11.92 -2.30
C VAL A 33 15.79 13.04 -1.37
N GLU A 34 16.39 14.12 -1.90
CA GLU A 34 16.80 15.29 -1.11
C GLU A 34 15.62 15.91 -0.38
N TRP A 35 14.53 16.18 -1.09
CA TRP A 35 13.30 16.71 -0.48
C TRP A 35 12.76 15.81 0.62
N LEU A 36 12.73 14.47 0.41
CA LEU A 36 12.27 13.52 1.42
C LEU A 36 13.16 13.50 2.68
N GLN A 37 14.47 13.77 2.54
CA GLN A 37 15.38 13.83 3.69
C GLN A 37 15.16 15.07 4.56
N GLU A 38 14.79 16.20 3.94
CA GLU A 38 14.55 17.48 4.63
C GLU A 38 13.21 17.54 5.36
N LEU A 39 12.22 16.71 4.96
CA LEU A 39 10.91 16.74 5.59
C LEU A 39 10.96 16.34 7.08
N PRO A 40 10.19 17.02 7.95
CA PRO A 40 10.00 16.59 9.32
C PRO A 40 9.31 15.20 9.34
N LYS A 41 9.70 14.34 10.28
CA LYS A 41 9.16 12.99 10.42
C LYS A 41 8.64 12.76 11.83
N PRO A 42 7.50 12.07 12.02
CA PRO A 42 6.69 11.39 11.00
C PRO A 42 5.82 12.35 10.19
N ILE A 43 5.56 12.00 8.90
CA ILE A 43 4.72 12.80 8.00
C ILE A 43 3.88 11.90 7.09
N GLY A 44 2.70 12.39 6.66
CA GLY A 44 1.87 11.76 5.62
C GLY A 44 2.03 12.47 4.28
N ILE A 45 2.17 11.71 3.19
CA ILE A 45 2.27 12.25 1.82
C ILE A 45 1.15 11.67 0.97
N LEU A 46 0.33 12.55 0.41
CA LEU A 46 -0.65 12.21 -0.62
C LEU A 46 -0.04 12.45 -2.01
N CYS A 47 0.01 11.41 -2.82
CA CYS A 47 0.46 11.47 -4.20
C CYS A 47 -0.74 11.61 -5.15
N VAL A 48 -0.58 12.38 -6.21
CA VAL A 48 -1.64 12.64 -7.20
C VAL A 48 -2.04 11.41 -8.03
N THR A 49 -1.19 10.37 -8.06
CA THR A 49 -1.47 9.06 -8.69
C THR A 49 -0.71 7.96 -7.97
N ASP A 50 -1.15 6.71 -8.13
CA ASP A 50 -0.44 5.53 -7.63
C ASP A 50 0.95 5.39 -8.27
N ALA A 51 1.10 5.76 -9.53
CA ALA A 51 2.41 5.75 -10.20
C ALA A 51 3.41 6.70 -9.49
N ARG A 52 2.96 7.87 -9.03
CA ARG A 52 3.79 8.80 -8.24
C ARG A 52 4.03 8.26 -6.83
N ALA A 53 3.03 7.64 -6.21
CA ALA A 53 3.19 6.98 -4.91
C ALA A 53 4.24 5.86 -4.97
N ARG A 54 4.25 5.04 -6.04
CA ARG A 54 5.28 4.02 -6.28
C ARG A 54 6.70 4.63 -6.39
N GLN A 55 6.85 5.72 -7.15
CA GLN A 55 8.13 6.42 -7.27
C GLN A 55 8.61 6.95 -5.92
N LEU A 56 7.70 7.53 -5.13
CA LEU A 56 8.00 8.05 -3.79
C LEU A 56 8.42 6.93 -2.84
N VAL A 57 7.73 5.78 -2.83
CA VAL A 57 8.13 4.60 -2.04
C VAL A 57 9.51 4.10 -2.45
N GLN A 58 9.83 4.10 -3.74
CA GLN A 58 11.18 3.74 -4.23
C GLN A 58 12.24 4.74 -3.77
N ALA A 59 11.95 6.05 -3.81
CA ALA A 59 12.86 7.09 -3.31
C ALA A 59 13.06 6.96 -1.79
N CYS A 60 12.01 6.68 -1.01
CA CYS A 60 12.12 6.36 0.42
C CYS A 60 13.06 5.18 0.67
N GLN A 61 12.99 4.14 -0.17
CA GLN A 61 13.88 2.97 -0.07
C GLN A 61 15.34 3.35 -0.31
N LEU A 62 15.63 4.15 -1.35
CA LEU A 62 16.98 4.64 -1.64
C LEU A 62 17.52 5.51 -0.49
N ALA A 63 16.68 6.37 0.07
CA ALA A 63 17.00 7.24 1.19
C ALA A 63 17.04 6.52 2.56
N ARG A 64 16.71 5.21 2.62
CA ARG A 64 16.56 4.42 3.86
C ARG A 64 15.52 4.98 4.84
N ILE A 65 14.45 5.56 4.29
CA ILE A 65 13.32 6.09 5.05
C ILE A 65 12.25 5.01 5.18
N SER A 66 11.78 4.76 6.40
CA SER A 66 10.76 3.72 6.67
C SER A 66 9.36 4.17 6.24
N VAL A 67 8.67 3.32 5.47
CA VAL A 67 7.26 3.48 5.12
C VAL A 67 6.48 2.36 5.82
N PRO A 68 5.44 2.66 6.58
CA PRO A 68 4.82 3.97 6.85
C PRO A 68 5.35 4.70 8.09
N GLU A 69 6.33 4.18 8.84
CA GLU A 69 6.68 4.67 10.18
C GLU A 69 7.21 6.11 10.19
N GLN A 70 8.03 6.48 9.20
CA GLN A 70 8.56 7.83 9.06
C GLN A 70 7.75 8.62 8.02
N ILE A 71 7.34 7.96 6.94
CA ILE A 71 6.52 8.57 5.89
C ILE A 71 5.37 7.62 5.55
N ALA A 72 4.14 8.02 5.86
CA ALA A 72 2.95 7.33 5.39
C ALA A 72 2.62 7.82 3.97
N VAL A 73 2.32 6.89 3.06
CA VAL A 73 2.08 7.19 1.63
C VAL A 73 0.68 6.78 1.23
N VAL A 74 -0.04 7.70 0.60
CA VAL A 74 -1.35 7.46 0.00
C VAL A 74 -1.30 7.85 -1.46
N GLY A 75 -1.78 6.98 -2.35
CA GLY A 75 -1.95 7.25 -3.77
C GLY A 75 -3.39 7.56 -4.15
N ILE A 76 -3.61 7.75 -5.43
CA ILE A 76 -4.93 7.86 -6.05
C ILE A 76 -4.91 6.99 -7.30
N ASP A 77 -6.00 6.35 -7.65
CA ASP A 77 -6.37 5.53 -8.80
C ASP A 77 -6.75 4.09 -8.41
N ASN A 78 -6.16 3.52 -7.37
CA ASN A 78 -6.27 2.11 -6.99
C ASN A 78 -5.89 1.19 -8.18
N ASP A 79 -4.78 1.54 -8.87
CA ASP A 79 -4.33 0.85 -10.09
C ASP A 79 -3.75 -0.53 -9.77
N PRO A 80 -4.37 -1.63 -10.25
CA PRO A 80 -3.90 -2.99 -9.98
C PRO A 80 -2.48 -3.26 -10.46
N LEU A 81 -2.07 -2.65 -11.59
CA LEU A 81 -0.71 -2.84 -12.12
C LEU A 81 0.33 -2.20 -11.20
N THR A 82 0.07 -0.98 -10.73
CA THR A 82 0.96 -0.30 -9.79
C THR A 82 1.04 -1.06 -8.47
N GLN A 83 -0.08 -1.60 -7.96
CA GLN A 83 -0.08 -2.44 -6.76
C GLN A 83 0.82 -3.68 -6.90
N MET A 84 0.82 -4.33 -8.07
CA MET A 84 1.69 -5.48 -8.35
C MET A 84 3.19 -5.13 -8.46
N LEU A 85 3.52 -3.89 -8.82
CA LEU A 85 4.89 -3.42 -9.02
C LEU A 85 5.52 -2.83 -7.74
N THR A 86 4.74 -2.63 -6.68
CA THR A 86 5.24 -2.12 -5.40
C THR A 86 5.56 -3.24 -4.43
N ARG A 87 6.67 -3.10 -3.69
CA ARG A 87 7.02 -4.04 -2.61
C ARG A 87 6.24 -3.79 -1.33
N ILE A 88 5.79 -2.55 -1.14
CA ILE A 88 4.93 -2.14 -0.02
C ILE A 88 3.56 -1.84 -0.63
N PRO A 89 2.51 -2.63 -0.30
CA PRO A 89 1.17 -2.39 -0.79
C PRO A 89 0.71 -0.96 -0.52
N LEU A 90 0.23 -0.27 -1.56
CA LEU A 90 -0.13 1.14 -1.49
C LEU A 90 -1.57 1.33 -1.01
N THR A 91 -1.75 2.14 0.01
CA THR A 91 -3.05 2.75 0.28
C THR A 91 -3.39 3.69 -0.85
N SER A 92 -4.58 3.57 -1.42
CA SER A 92 -4.99 4.37 -2.57
C SER A 92 -6.46 4.76 -2.50
N VAL A 93 -6.76 5.96 -2.99
CA VAL A 93 -8.14 6.44 -3.16
C VAL A 93 -8.72 5.79 -4.41
N ILE A 94 -9.88 5.16 -4.25
CA ILE A 94 -10.62 4.52 -5.34
C ILE A 94 -11.45 5.59 -6.04
N GLN A 95 -11.12 5.90 -7.28
CA GLN A 95 -11.89 6.83 -8.10
C GLN A 95 -13.16 6.16 -8.62
N GLY A 96 -14.24 6.93 -8.80
CA GLY A 96 -15.48 6.48 -9.42
C GLY A 96 -15.40 6.37 -10.94
N THR A 97 -14.35 5.72 -11.48
CA THR A 97 -14.04 5.70 -12.93
C THR A 97 -15.13 5.05 -13.77
N GLU A 98 -15.79 4.01 -13.25
CA GLU A 98 -16.90 3.36 -13.94
C GLU A 98 -18.10 4.32 -14.10
N GLU A 99 -18.47 5.01 -13.02
CA GLU A 99 -19.54 6.00 -13.05
C GLU A 99 -19.19 7.22 -13.92
N MET A 100 -17.93 7.68 -13.87
CA MET A 100 -17.45 8.73 -14.79
C MET A 100 -17.61 8.29 -16.25
N GLY A 101 -17.22 7.07 -16.59
CA GLY A 101 -17.35 6.53 -17.94
C GLY A 101 -18.82 6.41 -18.38
N ARG A 102 -19.68 5.90 -17.50
CA ARG A 102 -21.13 5.77 -17.75
C ARG A 102 -21.79 7.14 -17.96
N THR A 103 -21.50 8.08 -17.10
CA THR A 103 -22.03 9.45 -17.17
C THR A 103 -21.56 10.15 -18.43
N ALA A 104 -20.28 10.05 -18.77
CA ALA A 104 -19.73 10.63 -20.00
C ALA A 104 -20.38 10.04 -21.27
N ALA A 105 -20.54 8.73 -21.32
CA ALA A 105 -21.21 8.04 -22.44
C ALA A 105 -22.68 8.49 -22.58
N HIS A 106 -23.39 8.61 -21.45
CA HIS A 106 -24.78 9.07 -21.45
C HIS A 106 -24.90 10.52 -21.95
N LEU A 107 -24.05 11.41 -21.47
CA LEU A 107 -24.01 12.79 -21.94
C LEU A 107 -23.71 12.88 -23.43
N LEU A 108 -22.70 12.18 -23.91
CA LEU A 108 -22.36 12.13 -25.32
C LEU A 108 -23.54 11.65 -26.16
N HIS A 109 -24.23 10.60 -25.72
CA HIS A 109 -25.42 10.09 -26.41
C HIS A 109 -26.55 11.13 -26.48
N GLN A 110 -26.79 11.86 -25.39
CA GLN A 110 -27.79 12.95 -25.37
C GLN A 110 -27.40 14.09 -26.32
N MET A 111 -26.14 14.51 -26.33
CA MET A 111 -25.62 15.54 -27.24
C MET A 111 -25.77 15.13 -28.71
N LEU A 112 -25.47 13.87 -29.05
CA LEU A 112 -25.68 13.34 -30.42
C LEU A 112 -27.14 13.32 -30.84
N ARG A 113 -28.07 13.32 -29.89
CA ARG A 113 -29.52 13.43 -30.12
C ARG A 113 -30.05 14.88 -30.18
N GLY A 114 -29.15 15.85 -30.08
CA GLY A 114 -29.50 17.27 -30.15
C GLY A 114 -30.03 17.85 -28.83
N ALA A 115 -29.79 17.19 -27.71
CA ALA A 115 -30.12 17.76 -26.42
C ALA A 115 -29.12 18.88 -26.06
N ASP A 116 -29.63 20.04 -25.68
CA ASP A 116 -28.82 21.14 -25.16
C ASP A 116 -28.39 20.80 -23.71
N HIS A 117 -27.08 20.75 -23.51
CA HIS A 117 -26.51 20.58 -22.17
C HIS A 117 -25.94 21.92 -21.67
N THR A 118 -26.61 22.50 -20.69
CA THR A 118 -26.15 23.70 -19.96
C THR A 118 -25.13 23.38 -18.88
N GLN A 119 -25.06 22.12 -18.46
CA GLN A 119 -24.14 21.67 -17.41
C GLN A 119 -22.76 21.33 -17.99
N THR A 120 -21.79 22.22 -17.79
CA THR A 120 -20.42 22.08 -18.34
C THR A 120 -19.49 21.23 -17.48
N ARG A 121 -19.90 20.87 -16.24
CA ARG A 121 -19.05 20.13 -15.31
C ARG A 121 -19.89 19.21 -14.43
N ILE A 122 -19.59 17.91 -14.48
CA ILE A 122 -20.11 16.91 -13.55
C ILE A 122 -18.95 16.39 -12.72
N VAL A 123 -19.11 16.35 -11.42
CA VAL A 123 -18.12 15.83 -10.47
C VAL A 123 -18.63 14.50 -9.95
N VAL A 124 -17.89 13.43 -10.19
CA VAL A 124 -18.13 12.12 -9.60
C VAL A 124 -17.22 11.97 -8.39
N PRO A 125 -17.77 11.73 -7.19
CA PRO A 125 -16.96 11.57 -5.99
C PRO A 125 -16.14 10.26 -6.03
N PRO A 126 -15.07 10.16 -5.21
CA PRO A 126 -14.37 8.90 -5.01
C PRO A 126 -15.30 7.87 -4.33
N VAL A 127 -15.10 6.60 -4.66
CA VAL A 127 -15.91 5.48 -4.14
C VAL A 127 -15.47 5.09 -2.72
N GLY A 128 -14.16 5.23 -2.42
CA GLY A 128 -13.62 4.85 -1.12
C GLY A 128 -12.09 4.92 -1.08
N ILE A 129 -11.52 4.26 -0.08
CA ILE A 129 -10.07 4.16 0.12
C ILE A 129 -9.71 2.70 0.35
N ASN A 130 -8.84 2.16 -0.50
CA ASN A 130 -8.21 0.86 -0.27
C ASN A 130 -7.02 1.04 0.68
N VAL A 131 -7.22 0.73 1.97
CA VAL A 131 -6.21 0.94 3.02
C VAL A 131 -5.24 -0.23 3.06
N GLN A 132 -3.96 0.03 2.76
CA GLN A 132 -2.87 -0.92 2.69
C GLN A 132 -1.68 -0.54 3.60
N SER A 133 -0.59 -1.33 3.55
CA SER A 133 0.55 -1.19 4.48
C SER A 133 1.29 0.15 4.36
N SER A 134 1.19 0.87 3.25
CA SER A 134 1.92 2.14 3.08
C SER A 134 1.41 3.28 3.98
N SER A 135 0.23 3.14 4.60
CA SER A 135 -0.30 4.11 5.54
C SER A 135 -0.75 3.53 6.90
N LYS A 136 -0.75 2.20 7.06
CA LYS A 136 -1.06 1.53 8.34
C LYS A 136 0.05 1.79 9.34
N HIS A 137 0.04 2.96 9.95
CA HIS A 137 1.03 3.35 10.95
C HIS A 137 0.73 2.74 12.31
N GLN A 138 1.75 2.13 12.94
CA GLN A 138 1.76 1.80 14.35
C GLN A 138 2.84 2.65 15.01
N PRO A 139 2.52 3.47 16.00
CA PRO A 139 3.51 4.30 16.67
C PRO A 139 4.54 3.42 17.38
N LEU A 140 5.74 3.36 16.84
CA LEU A 140 6.86 2.62 17.41
C LEU A 140 7.82 3.61 18.06
N ARG A 141 8.26 3.32 19.28
CA ARG A 141 9.20 4.16 20.03
C ARG A 141 10.65 3.87 19.68
N SER A 142 10.97 2.64 19.26
CA SER A 142 12.33 2.21 18.95
C SER A 142 12.66 2.36 17.47
N PRO A 143 13.60 3.21 17.08
CA PRO A 143 14.10 3.30 15.70
C PRO A 143 14.60 1.96 15.14
N LEU A 144 15.11 1.10 16.02
CA LEU A 144 15.57 -0.24 15.69
C LEU A 144 14.41 -1.14 15.22
N VAL A 145 13.29 -1.15 15.96
CA VAL A 145 12.09 -1.92 15.58
C VAL A 145 11.47 -1.35 14.29
N MET A 146 11.49 -0.03 14.11
CA MET A 146 11.04 0.63 12.87
C MET A 146 11.85 0.13 11.67
N ARG A 147 13.18 0.15 11.74
CA ARG A 147 14.08 -0.31 10.68
C ARG A 147 13.88 -1.81 10.39
N ALA A 148 13.75 -2.62 11.43
CA ALA A 148 13.52 -4.06 11.28
C ALA A 148 12.17 -4.34 10.59
N ARG A 149 11.08 -3.68 10.99
CA ARG A 149 9.77 -3.82 10.33
C ARG A 149 9.81 -3.34 8.87
N HIS A 150 10.50 -2.26 8.60
CA HIS A 150 10.71 -1.79 7.23
C HIS A 150 11.41 -2.87 6.37
N TYR A 151 12.49 -3.47 6.90
CA TYR A 151 13.19 -4.56 6.21
C TYR A 151 12.30 -5.79 6.00
N ILE A 152 11.51 -6.19 7.01
CA ILE A 152 10.55 -7.29 6.91
C ILE A 152 9.52 -7.02 5.79
N ARG A 153 8.97 -5.81 5.70
CA ARG A 153 8.02 -5.46 4.64
C ARG A 153 8.62 -5.52 3.24
N GLN A 154 9.86 -5.10 3.10
CA GLN A 154 10.53 -5.11 1.79
C GLN A 154 10.98 -6.49 1.33
N TYR A 155 11.42 -7.32 2.27
CA TYR A 155 12.15 -8.54 1.94
C TYR A 155 11.54 -9.81 2.56
N GLY A 156 10.54 -9.71 3.41
CA GLY A 156 9.97 -10.83 4.17
C GLY A 156 9.45 -11.96 3.29
N CYS A 157 8.90 -11.64 2.11
CA CYS A 157 8.46 -12.62 1.13
C CYS A 157 9.61 -13.28 0.33
N LEU A 158 10.84 -12.80 0.46
CA LEU A 158 12.01 -13.37 -0.23
C LEU A 158 12.75 -14.42 0.60
N GLY A 159 12.10 -15.02 1.60
CA GLY A 159 12.69 -16.08 2.44
C GLY A 159 13.66 -15.58 3.50
N VAL A 160 13.58 -14.30 3.88
CA VAL A 160 14.42 -13.69 4.93
C VAL A 160 14.23 -14.40 6.27
N LYS A 161 15.35 -14.60 6.98
CA LYS A 161 15.41 -15.17 8.33
C LYS A 161 15.65 -14.09 9.38
N THR A 162 15.35 -14.39 10.65
CA THR A 162 15.54 -13.47 11.78
C THR A 162 16.96 -12.93 11.87
N GLU A 163 17.98 -13.74 11.56
CA GLU A 163 19.38 -13.36 11.57
C GLU A 163 19.67 -12.21 10.61
N GLN A 164 19.14 -12.30 9.37
CA GLN A 164 19.31 -11.28 8.35
C GLN A 164 18.63 -9.95 8.71
N VAL A 165 17.50 -10.02 9.43
CA VAL A 165 16.84 -8.82 9.98
C VAL A 165 17.72 -8.18 11.06
N ALA A 166 18.31 -8.98 11.95
CA ALA A 166 19.21 -8.50 13.01
C ALA A 166 20.48 -7.87 12.44
N ASP A 167 21.09 -8.51 11.44
CA ASP A 167 22.27 -8.00 10.73
C ASP A 167 21.99 -6.65 10.04
N TYR A 168 20.83 -6.53 9.39
CA TYR A 168 20.41 -5.28 8.72
C TYR A 168 20.29 -4.10 9.69
N VAL A 169 19.75 -4.33 10.90
CA VAL A 169 19.62 -3.26 11.90
C VAL A 169 20.88 -3.07 12.75
N GLY A 170 21.86 -3.99 12.65
CA GLY A 170 23.16 -3.87 13.31
C GLY A 170 23.12 -4.28 14.80
N VAL A 171 22.32 -5.29 15.17
CA VAL A 171 22.23 -5.80 16.55
C VAL A 171 22.24 -7.31 16.57
N SER A 172 22.48 -7.90 17.76
CA SER A 172 22.36 -9.36 17.94
C SER A 172 20.89 -9.79 17.79
N ARG A 173 20.69 -11.06 17.37
CA ARG A 173 19.35 -11.67 17.29
C ARG A 173 18.61 -11.56 18.63
N THR A 174 19.29 -11.83 19.74
CA THR A 174 18.69 -11.77 21.09
C THR A 174 18.19 -10.36 21.43
N ALA A 175 18.99 -9.32 21.15
CA ALA A 175 18.61 -7.93 21.38
C ALA A 175 17.41 -7.52 20.49
N LEU A 176 17.39 -7.95 19.21
CA LEU A 176 16.25 -7.68 18.32
C LEU A 176 14.97 -8.33 18.83
N GLU A 177 15.02 -9.60 19.25
CA GLU A 177 13.87 -10.34 19.80
C GLU A 177 13.33 -9.67 21.08
N GLU A 178 14.21 -9.17 21.95
CA GLU A 178 13.81 -8.44 23.15
C GLU A 178 13.05 -7.15 22.81
N HIS A 179 13.58 -6.36 21.87
CA HIS A 179 12.91 -5.16 21.40
C HIS A 179 11.54 -5.43 20.77
N PHE A 180 11.43 -6.47 19.94
CA PHE A 180 10.15 -6.87 19.33
C PHE A 180 9.12 -7.29 20.38
N ARG A 181 9.51 -8.14 21.37
CA ARG A 181 8.61 -8.56 22.45
C ARG A 181 8.16 -7.38 23.31
N ARG A 182 9.06 -6.47 23.62
CA ARG A 182 8.75 -5.28 24.43
C ARG A 182 7.74 -4.35 23.75
N GLU A 183 7.94 -4.07 22.46
CA GLU A 183 7.13 -3.09 21.74
C GLU A 183 5.93 -3.68 21.02
N LEU A 184 6.10 -4.81 20.38
CA LEU A 184 5.09 -5.41 19.50
C LEU A 184 4.40 -6.63 20.12
N LYS A 185 4.85 -7.09 21.31
CA LYS A 185 4.36 -8.30 21.98
C LYS A 185 4.44 -9.57 21.12
N GLN A 186 5.35 -9.59 20.14
CA GLN A 186 5.57 -10.71 19.23
C GLN A 186 7.07 -10.92 18.97
N THR A 187 7.41 -12.08 18.40
CA THR A 187 8.78 -12.39 17.96
C THR A 187 9.02 -11.85 16.55
N VAL A 188 10.28 -11.72 16.15
CA VAL A 188 10.65 -11.35 14.76
C VAL A 188 10.14 -12.40 13.77
N HIS A 189 10.19 -13.69 14.14
CA HIS A 189 9.66 -14.77 13.32
C HIS A 189 8.13 -14.64 13.12
N GLN A 190 7.39 -14.30 14.16
CA GLN A 190 5.95 -14.04 14.06
C GLN A 190 5.67 -12.85 13.15
N ALA A 191 6.46 -11.78 13.27
CA ALA A 191 6.31 -10.61 12.37
C ALA A 191 6.57 -10.95 10.89
N LEU A 192 7.59 -11.76 10.60
CA LEU A 192 7.88 -12.28 9.26
C LEU A 192 6.72 -13.13 8.72
N LEU A 193 6.17 -14.01 9.56
CA LEU A 193 5.07 -14.87 9.17
C LEU A 193 3.78 -14.10 8.94
N GLN A 194 3.47 -13.16 9.82
CA GLN A 194 2.32 -12.26 9.68
C GLN A 194 2.39 -11.47 8.37
N HIS A 195 3.55 -10.90 8.05
CA HIS A 195 3.75 -10.19 6.78
C HIS A 195 3.48 -11.09 5.55
N LYS A 196 3.96 -12.34 5.56
CA LYS A 196 3.68 -13.31 4.49
C LYS A 196 2.20 -13.63 4.37
N LEU A 197 1.50 -13.76 5.49
CA LEU A 197 0.06 -14.02 5.52
C LEU A 197 -0.77 -12.83 5.01
N GLU A 198 -0.42 -11.62 5.42
CA GLU A 198 -1.07 -10.40 4.96
C GLU A 198 -0.94 -10.26 3.43
N HIS A 199 0.27 -10.44 2.92
CA HIS A 199 0.51 -10.38 1.47
C HIS A 199 -0.17 -11.51 0.70
N ALA A 200 -0.23 -12.73 1.26
CA ALA A 200 -0.99 -13.82 0.65
C ALA A 200 -2.50 -13.54 0.65
N GLY A 201 -3.05 -12.95 1.72
CA GLY A 201 -4.43 -12.51 1.80
C GLY A 201 -4.76 -11.47 0.72
N GLU A 202 -3.89 -10.50 0.52
CA GLU A 202 -4.02 -9.49 -0.54
C GLU A 202 -4.05 -10.14 -1.94
N LEU A 203 -3.12 -11.06 -2.24
CA LEU A 203 -3.08 -11.75 -3.54
C LEU A 203 -4.27 -12.68 -3.75
N LEU A 204 -4.78 -13.31 -2.71
CA LEU A 204 -5.98 -14.17 -2.78
C LEU A 204 -7.23 -13.38 -3.18
N THR A 205 -7.35 -12.14 -2.73
CA THR A 205 -8.51 -11.28 -3.01
C THR A 205 -8.37 -10.52 -4.32
N SER A 206 -7.18 -9.96 -4.59
CA SER A 206 -6.94 -9.04 -5.70
C SER A 206 -6.49 -9.70 -7.00
N SER A 207 -6.17 -11.01 -6.99
CA SER A 207 -5.66 -11.69 -8.18
C SER A 207 -6.37 -13.01 -8.49
N SER A 208 -6.15 -13.54 -9.71
CA SER A 208 -6.58 -14.87 -10.13
C SER A 208 -5.43 -15.90 -10.14
N LEU A 209 -4.33 -15.60 -9.45
CA LEU A 209 -3.15 -16.47 -9.42
C LEU A 209 -3.47 -17.84 -8.79
N PRO A 210 -2.86 -18.93 -9.30
CA PRO A 210 -2.92 -20.23 -8.65
C PRO A 210 -2.36 -20.16 -7.22
N LEU A 211 -2.93 -20.93 -6.28
CA LEU A 211 -2.49 -20.94 -4.87
C LEU A 211 -1.02 -21.33 -4.71
N ALA A 212 -0.51 -22.19 -5.59
CA ALA A 212 0.90 -22.57 -5.59
C ALA A 212 1.82 -21.38 -5.89
N ASP A 213 1.43 -20.53 -6.84
CA ASP A 213 2.18 -19.33 -7.21
C ASP A 213 2.11 -18.26 -6.12
N ILE A 214 0.95 -18.11 -5.46
CA ILE A 214 0.80 -17.24 -4.28
C ILE A 214 1.73 -17.70 -3.16
N ALA A 215 1.79 -19.02 -2.87
CA ALA A 215 2.68 -19.54 -1.85
C ALA A 215 4.15 -19.20 -2.13
N VAL A 216 4.59 -19.38 -3.38
CA VAL A 216 5.96 -19.05 -3.81
C VAL A 216 6.23 -17.55 -3.69
N ARG A 217 5.34 -16.70 -4.21
CA ARG A 217 5.48 -15.23 -4.20
C ARG A 217 5.53 -14.65 -2.79
N CYS A 218 4.78 -15.24 -1.86
CA CYS A 218 4.79 -14.83 -0.45
C CYS A 218 5.92 -15.48 0.37
N GLY A 219 6.80 -16.27 -0.27
CA GLY A 219 7.97 -16.88 0.36
C GLY A 219 7.63 -17.98 1.37
N PHE A 220 6.52 -18.70 1.17
CA PHE A 220 6.25 -19.94 1.90
C PHE A 220 7.10 -21.07 1.34
N THR A 221 7.60 -21.95 2.21
CA THR A 221 8.43 -23.09 1.82
C THR A 221 7.67 -24.14 1.02
N SER A 222 6.36 -24.23 1.17
CA SER A 222 5.47 -25.09 0.40
C SER A 222 4.04 -24.60 0.45
N LEU A 223 3.21 -25.04 -0.50
CA LEU A 223 1.76 -24.81 -0.48
C LEU A 223 1.11 -25.42 0.77
N GLN A 224 1.54 -26.62 1.19
CA GLN A 224 1.05 -27.30 2.37
C GLN A 224 1.32 -26.48 3.65
N TYR A 225 2.52 -25.89 3.74
CA TYR A 225 2.87 -25.03 4.85
C TYR A 225 2.00 -23.75 4.88
N MET A 226 1.74 -23.12 3.72
CA MET A 226 0.79 -22.00 3.64
C MET A 226 -0.60 -22.39 4.15
N TYR A 227 -1.13 -23.56 3.74
CA TYR A 227 -2.42 -24.05 4.25
C TYR A 227 -2.44 -24.26 5.77
N ALA A 228 -1.37 -24.86 6.33
CA ALA A 228 -1.26 -25.09 7.76
C ALA A 228 -1.25 -23.78 8.56
N VAL A 229 -0.51 -22.78 8.04
CA VAL A 229 -0.41 -21.46 8.68
C VAL A 229 -1.74 -20.69 8.58
N PHE A 230 -2.40 -20.69 7.43
CA PHE A 230 -3.73 -20.06 7.28
C PHE A 230 -4.76 -20.66 8.24
N ARG A 231 -4.78 -21.99 8.38
CA ARG A 231 -5.66 -22.65 9.34
C ARG A 231 -5.37 -22.25 10.80
N ARG A 232 -4.09 -22.13 11.14
CA ARG A 232 -3.68 -21.78 12.50
C ARG A 232 -4.03 -20.33 12.85
N GLU A 233 -3.81 -19.38 11.94
CA GLU A 233 -3.94 -17.95 12.22
C GLU A 233 -5.36 -17.39 11.94
N TYR A 234 -6.05 -17.92 10.92
CA TYR A 234 -7.38 -17.44 10.51
C TYR A 234 -8.51 -18.45 10.74
N ASN A 235 -8.21 -19.68 11.19
CA ASN A 235 -9.16 -20.81 11.24
C ASN A 235 -9.81 -21.16 9.88
N LEU A 236 -9.22 -20.71 8.78
CA LEU A 236 -9.71 -20.87 7.41
C LEU A 236 -8.62 -21.46 6.53
N THR A 237 -9.02 -22.17 5.49
CA THR A 237 -8.10 -22.48 4.39
C THR A 237 -7.94 -21.25 3.48
N PRO A 238 -6.84 -21.14 2.68
CA PRO A 238 -6.68 -20.03 1.72
C PRO A 238 -7.89 -19.88 0.77
N LYS A 239 -8.49 -20.99 0.32
CA LYS A 239 -9.70 -20.96 -0.51
C LYS A 239 -10.92 -20.42 0.22
N GLN A 240 -11.12 -20.83 1.46
CA GLN A 240 -12.23 -20.32 2.28
C GLN A 240 -12.05 -18.84 2.61
N PHE A 241 -10.83 -18.41 2.91
CA PHE A 241 -10.50 -17.01 3.12
C PHE A 241 -10.82 -16.18 1.87
N GLN A 242 -10.39 -16.65 0.68
CA GLN A 242 -10.69 -15.99 -0.60
C GLN A 242 -12.20 -15.88 -0.85
N ALA A 243 -12.97 -16.97 -0.62
CA ALA A 243 -14.43 -16.99 -0.82
C ALA A 243 -15.15 -16.03 0.14
N GLN A 244 -14.72 -15.98 1.40
CA GLN A 244 -15.31 -15.11 2.42
C GLN A 244 -15.09 -13.63 2.10
N GLN A 245 -13.89 -13.26 1.70
CA GLN A 245 -13.56 -11.87 1.37
C GLN A 245 -14.27 -11.41 0.08
N ARG A 246 -14.29 -12.24 -0.96
CA ARG A 246 -15.03 -11.93 -2.19
C ARG A 246 -16.55 -11.91 -1.99
N GLY A 247 -17.07 -12.69 -1.05
CA GLY A 247 -18.49 -12.67 -0.69
C GLY A 247 -18.88 -11.43 0.12
N ALA A 248 -17.99 -10.92 0.97
CA ALA A 248 -18.18 -9.67 1.71
C ALA A 248 -18.23 -8.46 0.77
N ASP A 249 -17.35 -8.41 -0.24
CA ASP A 249 -17.35 -7.34 -1.26
C ASP A 249 -18.65 -7.30 -2.09
N LEU A 250 -19.32 -8.46 -2.30
CA LEU A 250 -20.59 -8.54 -3.04
C LEU A 250 -21.79 -8.10 -2.19
N THR A 251 -21.76 -8.27 -0.88
CA THR A 251 -22.84 -7.86 0.02
C THR A 251 -22.83 -6.37 0.32
N GLU A 252 -21.65 -5.74 0.40
CA GLU A 252 -21.55 -4.29 0.56
C GLU A 252 -21.95 -3.51 -0.70
N SER A 253 -21.83 -4.12 -1.89
CA SER A 253 -22.25 -3.49 -3.14
C SER A 253 -23.77 -3.59 -3.39
N THR A 254 -24.51 -4.44 -2.67
CA THR A 254 -25.99 -4.57 -2.81
C THR A 254 -26.76 -3.72 -1.80
N ASP A 255 -26.18 -3.35 -0.66
CA ASP A 255 -26.83 -2.47 0.34
C ASP A 255 -26.75 -0.97 0.00
N SER A 256 -25.94 -0.59 -0.99
CA SER A 256 -25.85 0.80 -1.47
C SER A 256 -26.75 1.10 -2.68
N ALA A 257 -27.64 0.20 -3.07
CA ALA A 257 -28.53 0.33 -4.23
C ALA A 257 -30.03 0.37 -3.84
N THR A 258 -30.36 0.69 -2.57
CA THR A 258 -31.76 0.86 -2.15
C THR A 258 -32.04 2.31 -1.74
#